data_43d21049369c7fdef117b30b34ff9dc8
#
_entry.id   43d21049369c7fdef117b30b34ff9dc8
#
_cell.length_a   1.000
_cell.length_b   1.000
_cell.length_c   1.000
_cell.angle_alpha   90.00
_cell.angle_beta   90.00
_cell.angle_gamma   90.00
#
_symmetry.space_group_name_H-M   'P 1'
#
loop_
_entity.id
_entity.type
_entity.pdbx_description
1 polymer ?
#
loop_
_entity_poly.entity_id
_entity_poly.type
_entity_poly.pdbx_seq_one_letter_code
_entity_poly.pdbx_strand_id
1 'polypeptide(L)'
;MATKKKTAAGKSTPSSKTTGNGGETRQQATAKSGVLTTAQGIPVADNQNSLRAYSRGPTLLEDFILREKITHFDHERIPERIVHARGSAAHGYFELTRPLSKYTTAKFLAEKGRIPVFCRFSTVAGGAGSVDTPRDVRGFAVKFYTQEGNFDLVGNNLPVFAIQDAMKFPDFIHAVKMEPDRGFPQAASAHDTFWDFVSLSPETLHMVLWAMSDRGIPRSLRMIEGFGIHSFRLVNAKGESTFVKFHWRP
;
A
#
# COMPACT_ATOMS: atom_id res chain seq x y z
N MET A 1 -14.25 -75.00 -17.52
CA MET A 1 -14.88 -73.71 -17.05
C MET A 1 -13.92 -73.03 -16.05
N ALA A 2 -13.24 -72.04 -16.45
CA ALA A 2 -12.26 -71.30 -15.61
C ALA A 2 -12.93 -70.06 -15.04
N THR A 3 -13.08 -70.02 -13.74
CA THR A 3 -13.61 -68.86 -12.98
C THR A 3 -12.57 -67.77 -12.86
N LYS A 4 -12.82 -66.65 -13.50
CA LYS A 4 -12.03 -65.44 -13.33
C LYS A 4 -12.25 -64.87 -11.93
N LYS A 5 -11.21 -64.88 -11.09
CA LYS A 5 -11.14 -64.10 -9.87
C LYS A 5 -11.07 -62.58 -10.24
N LYS A 6 -12.06 -61.79 -9.81
CA LYS A 6 -11.99 -60.35 -9.81
C LYS A 6 -10.99 -59.93 -8.75
N THR A 7 -9.88 -59.36 -9.19
CA THR A 7 -8.96 -58.62 -8.31
C THR A 7 -9.65 -57.34 -7.84
N ALA A 8 -9.85 -57.24 -6.53
CA ALA A 8 -10.33 -56.02 -5.89
C ALA A 8 -9.29 -54.89 -6.15
N ALA A 9 -9.76 -53.80 -6.75
CA ALA A 9 -8.96 -52.58 -6.87
C ALA A 9 -8.60 -52.11 -5.45
N GLY A 10 -7.31 -52.12 -5.16
CA GLY A 10 -6.79 -51.58 -3.91
C GLY A 10 -7.22 -50.13 -3.80
N LYS A 11 -7.94 -49.83 -2.73
CA LYS A 11 -8.13 -48.43 -2.32
C LYS A 11 -6.74 -47.82 -2.06
N SER A 12 -6.29 -46.97 -2.93
CA SER A 12 -5.12 -46.14 -2.66
C SER A 12 -5.39 -45.38 -1.38
N THR A 13 -4.71 -45.70 -0.33
CA THR A 13 -4.63 -44.86 0.87
C THR A 13 -4.20 -43.48 0.41
N PRO A 14 -4.88 -42.40 0.78
CA PRO A 14 -4.42 -41.08 0.45
C PRO A 14 -3.01 -40.95 1.04
N SER A 15 -2.00 -40.70 0.21
CA SER A 15 -0.68 -40.38 0.70
C SER A 15 -0.87 -39.22 1.69
N SER A 16 -0.38 -39.38 2.91
CA SER A 16 -0.37 -38.28 3.84
C SER A 16 0.49 -37.15 3.21
N LYS A 17 -0.16 -36.17 2.71
CA LYS A 17 0.50 -34.99 2.23
C LYS A 17 1.00 -34.22 3.44
N THR A 18 2.10 -34.65 3.99
CA THR A 18 2.82 -33.90 4.98
C THR A 18 3.63 -32.85 4.26
N THR A 19 3.30 -31.63 4.47
CA THR A 19 4.17 -30.53 4.16
C THR A 19 5.12 -30.29 5.34
N GLY A 20 6.28 -29.72 5.08
CA GLY A 20 7.37 -29.65 6.03
C GLY A 20 7.08 -28.92 7.35
N ASN A 21 5.98 -28.23 7.50
CA ASN A 21 5.62 -27.45 8.68
C ASN A 21 4.38 -28.00 9.43
N GLY A 22 4.18 -29.30 9.41
CA GLY A 22 3.23 -29.93 10.33
C GLY A 22 1.76 -29.82 9.94
N GLY A 23 1.42 -29.81 8.68
CA GLY A 23 0.04 -29.90 8.26
C GLY A 23 -0.49 -28.75 7.42
N GLU A 24 0.39 -28.03 6.81
CA GLU A 24 0.12 -26.90 5.93
C GLU A 24 -0.97 -27.21 4.89
N THR A 25 -0.97 -28.41 4.33
CA THR A 25 -2.01 -28.85 3.38
C THR A 25 -3.41 -28.86 3.97
N ARG A 26 -3.53 -29.00 5.30
CA ARG A 26 -4.82 -28.94 6.00
C ARG A 26 -5.21 -27.50 6.33
N GLN A 27 -4.25 -26.62 6.37
CA GLN A 27 -4.41 -25.21 6.75
C GLN A 27 -4.68 -24.33 5.55
N GLN A 28 -4.30 -24.77 4.35
CA GLN A 28 -4.55 -23.98 3.15
C GLN A 28 -6.04 -23.87 2.86
N ALA A 29 -6.47 -22.67 2.58
CA ALA A 29 -7.79 -22.42 2.04
C ALA A 29 -7.93 -23.14 0.70
N THR A 30 -8.98 -23.89 0.54
CA THR A 30 -9.34 -24.52 -0.72
C THR A 30 -10.62 -23.89 -1.25
N ALA A 31 -10.86 -23.98 -2.54
CA ALA A 31 -12.10 -23.49 -3.13
C ALA A 31 -13.38 -24.08 -2.48
N LYS A 32 -13.24 -25.18 -1.74
CA LYS A 32 -14.35 -25.84 -1.03
C LYS A 32 -14.43 -25.42 0.44
N SER A 33 -13.32 -25.10 1.09
CA SER A 33 -13.30 -24.79 2.53
C SER A 33 -13.27 -23.30 2.82
N GLY A 34 -12.67 -22.49 1.94
CA GLY A 34 -12.65 -21.03 2.06
C GLY A 34 -12.06 -20.45 3.36
N VAL A 35 -11.39 -21.29 4.17
CA VAL A 35 -10.88 -20.87 5.48
C VAL A 35 -9.45 -20.36 5.33
N LEU A 36 -9.24 -19.08 5.64
CA LEU A 36 -7.92 -18.53 5.85
C LEU A 36 -7.41 -18.90 7.23
N THR A 37 -6.12 -19.20 7.34
CA THR A 37 -5.46 -19.48 8.61
C THR A 37 -4.17 -18.69 8.75
N THR A 38 -3.73 -18.48 9.98
CA THR A 38 -2.36 -18.05 10.28
C THR A 38 -1.36 -19.12 9.86
N ALA A 39 -0.07 -18.81 9.86
CA ALA A 39 1.01 -19.78 9.62
C ALA A 39 0.99 -20.95 10.64
N GLN A 40 0.40 -20.77 11.81
CA GLN A 40 0.22 -21.79 12.83
C GLN A 40 -1.09 -22.59 12.65
N GLY A 41 -1.90 -22.28 11.65
CA GLY A 41 -3.14 -22.98 11.36
C GLY A 41 -4.37 -22.52 12.14
N ILE A 42 -4.31 -21.37 12.76
CA ILE A 42 -5.45 -20.78 13.48
C ILE A 42 -6.34 -20.07 12.46
N PRO A 43 -7.66 -20.38 12.42
CA PRO A 43 -8.56 -19.69 11.52
C PRO A 43 -8.57 -18.17 11.75
N VAL A 44 -8.50 -17.42 10.65
CA VAL A 44 -8.57 -15.96 10.66
C VAL A 44 -10.03 -15.55 10.50
N ALA A 45 -10.57 -14.86 11.50
CA ALA A 45 -11.96 -14.40 11.50
C ALA A 45 -12.17 -13.16 10.61
N ASP A 46 -11.22 -12.25 10.62
CA ASP A 46 -11.25 -11.00 9.84
C ASP A 46 -9.85 -10.65 9.35
N ASN A 47 -9.66 -10.57 8.04
CA ASN A 47 -8.43 -10.11 7.42
C ASN A 47 -8.61 -8.78 6.66
N GLN A 48 -9.71 -8.07 6.90
CA GLN A 48 -10.02 -6.80 6.25
C GLN A 48 -9.96 -5.61 7.19
N ASN A 49 -10.04 -5.85 8.49
CA ASN A 49 -10.00 -4.80 9.50
C ASN A 49 -8.90 -5.10 10.53
N SER A 50 -8.06 -4.11 10.77
CA SER A 50 -7.02 -4.20 11.79
C SER A 50 -7.57 -3.94 13.19
N LEU A 51 -6.90 -4.50 14.19
CA LEU A 51 -7.18 -4.23 15.60
C LEU A 51 -6.84 -2.77 15.93
N ARG A 52 -7.75 -2.07 16.57
CA ARG A 52 -7.60 -0.66 16.94
C ARG A 52 -7.78 -0.45 18.43
N ALA A 53 -7.13 0.59 18.96
CA ALA A 53 -7.26 0.96 20.36
C ALA A 53 -8.71 1.33 20.74
N TYR A 54 -9.46 1.92 19.79
CA TYR A 54 -10.90 2.26 19.90
C TYR A 54 -11.41 2.55 18.47
N SER A 55 -12.70 2.75 18.30
CA SER A 55 -13.37 2.79 16.98
C SER A 55 -12.72 3.72 15.94
N ARG A 56 -12.05 4.79 16.37
CA ARG A 56 -11.31 5.74 15.52
C ARG A 56 -9.85 5.89 15.94
N GLY A 57 -9.37 4.99 16.77
CA GLY A 57 -8.01 5.00 17.30
C GLY A 57 -6.98 4.43 16.34
N PRO A 58 -5.71 4.46 16.75
CA PRO A 58 -4.63 3.90 15.97
C PRO A 58 -4.74 2.37 15.87
N THR A 59 -4.26 1.85 14.76
CA THR A 59 -4.02 0.42 14.59
C THR A 59 -2.95 -0.04 15.59
N LEU A 60 -3.19 -1.17 16.23
CA LEU A 60 -2.26 -1.73 17.22
C LEU A 60 -1.26 -2.68 16.56
N LEU A 61 0.00 -2.56 16.93
CA LEU A 61 1.06 -3.43 16.44
C LEU A 61 0.96 -4.86 17.02
N GLU A 62 0.17 -5.04 18.06
CA GLU A 62 -0.21 -6.31 18.63
C GLU A 62 -1.10 -7.15 17.74
N ASP A 63 -1.70 -6.55 16.71
CA ASP A 63 -2.48 -7.26 15.72
C ASP A 63 -1.59 -8.26 14.96
N PHE A 64 -1.65 -9.51 15.39
CA PHE A 64 -0.84 -10.58 14.82
C PHE A 64 -1.22 -10.87 13.36
N ILE A 65 -2.49 -10.79 13.03
CA ILE A 65 -3.00 -11.06 11.67
C ILE A 65 -2.51 -9.97 10.70
N LEU A 66 -2.58 -8.71 11.10
CA LEU A 66 -2.02 -7.62 10.31
C LEU A 66 -0.52 -7.80 10.06
N ARG A 67 0.25 -8.09 11.12
CA ARG A 67 1.70 -8.28 10.98
C ARG A 67 2.05 -9.44 10.08
N GLU A 68 1.37 -10.58 10.22
CA GLU A 68 1.60 -11.76 9.40
C GLU A 68 1.26 -11.49 7.93
N LYS A 69 0.12 -10.85 7.68
CA LYS A 69 -0.31 -10.48 6.33
C LYS A 69 0.70 -9.54 5.65
N ILE A 70 1.15 -8.51 6.32
CA ILE A 70 2.15 -7.56 5.79
C ILE A 70 3.50 -8.25 5.58
N THR A 71 3.98 -9.03 6.54
CA THR A 71 5.26 -9.72 6.43
C THR A 71 5.27 -10.71 5.27
N HIS A 72 4.21 -11.49 5.11
CA HIS A 72 4.09 -12.41 3.98
C HIS A 72 4.09 -11.65 2.64
N PHE A 73 3.31 -10.59 2.55
CA PHE A 73 3.26 -9.72 1.38
C PHE A 73 4.62 -9.13 1.00
N ASP A 74 5.39 -8.67 1.97
CA ASP A 74 6.71 -8.06 1.74
C ASP A 74 7.74 -9.05 1.18
N HIS A 75 7.54 -10.35 1.39
CA HIS A 75 8.46 -11.40 0.93
C HIS A 75 8.02 -12.10 -0.36
N GLU A 76 6.98 -11.62 -1.02
CA GLU A 76 6.47 -12.25 -2.24
C GLU A 76 7.36 -12.05 -3.47
N ARG A 77 8.21 -11.03 -3.47
CA ARG A 77 9.01 -10.63 -4.64
C ARG A 77 10.48 -10.45 -4.30
N ILE A 78 11.32 -10.47 -5.34
CA ILE A 78 12.70 -9.97 -5.22
C ILE A 78 12.62 -8.53 -4.70
N PRO A 79 13.42 -8.17 -3.68
CA PRO A 79 13.28 -6.87 -3.02
C PRO A 79 13.42 -5.69 -3.97
N GLU A 80 12.33 -4.99 -4.15
CA GLU A 80 12.24 -3.62 -4.65
C GLU A 80 11.19 -2.92 -3.77
N ARG A 81 10.91 -1.65 -3.97
CA ARG A 81 9.74 -1.06 -3.31
C ARG A 81 8.48 -1.79 -3.77
N ILE A 82 7.64 -2.17 -2.84
CA ILE A 82 6.38 -2.86 -3.13
C ILE A 82 5.51 -2.02 -4.08
N VAL A 83 5.47 -0.74 -3.85
CA VAL A 83 4.93 0.28 -4.74
C VAL A 83 5.95 1.40 -4.88
N HIS A 84 5.85 2.23 -5.92
CA HIS A 84 6.79 3.32 -6.18
C HIS A 84 8.22 2.87 -6.52
N ALA A 85 8.40 1.66 -7.06
CA ALA A 85 9.73 1.14 -7.41
C ALA A 85 10.39 1.98 -8.50
N ARG A 86 9.65 2.35 -9.55
CA ARG A 86 10.11 3.27 -10.58
C ARG A 86 9.91 4.71 -10.14
N GLY A 87 10.95 5.52 -10.24
CA GLY A 87 10.84 6.93 -9.88
C GLY A 87 12.03 7.75 -10.35
N SER A 88 11.81 9.06 -10.37
CA SER A 88 12.80 10.09 -10.63
C SER A 88 12.83 11.09 -9.49
N ALA A 89 13.93 11.75 -9.28
CA ALA A 89 14.08 12.65 -8.16
C ALA A 89 14.81 13.93 -8.56
N ALA A 90 14.67 14.96 -7.74
CA ALA A 90 15.36 16.22 -7.91
C ALA A 90 15.77 16.80 -6.54
N HIS A 91 16.95 17.35 -6.48
CA HIS A 91 17.38 18.22 -5.39
C HIS A 91 16.80 19.62 -5.60
N GLY A 92 16.51 20.29 -4.50
CA GLY A 92 16.00 21.63 -4.52
C GLY A 92 16.09 22.29 -3.15
N TYR A 93 15.30 23.31 -2.96
CA TYR A 93 15.17 23.97 -1.67
C TYR A 93 13.72 24.36 -1.41
N PHE A 94 13.37 24.39 -0.15
CA PHE A 94 12.14 24.98 0.34
C PHE A 94 12.44 26.34 0.96
N GLU A 95 11.67 27.34 0.59
CA GLU A 95 11.76 28.66 1.15
C GLU A 95 10.41 29.08 1.73
N LEU A 96 10.41 29.32 3.03
CA LEU A 96 9.20 29.74 3.74
C LEU A 96 8.92 31.21 3.50
N THR A 97 7.82 31.51 2.83
CA THR A 97 7.43 32.89 2.53
C THR A 97 6.73 33.58 3.70
N ARG A 98 5.99 32.83 4.50
CA ARG A 98 5.25 33.35 5.66
C ARG A 98 5.41 32.42 6.86
N PRO A 99 5.95 32.90 7.98
CA PRO A 99 6.08 32.12 9.20
C PRO A 99 4.75 31.60 9.72
N LEU A 100 4.76 30.35 10.17
CA LEU A 100 3.61 29.64 10.73
C LEU A 100 3.79 29.34 12.24
N SER A 101 4.61 30.11 12.95
CA SER A 101 4.90 29.94 14.39
C SER A 101 3.62 29.95 15.27
N LYS A 102 2.56 30.61 14.81
CA LYS A 102 1.25 30.55 15.44
C LYS A 102 0.69 29.12 15.50
N TYR A 103 1.05 28.27 14.55
CA TYR A 103 0.45 26.94 14.36
C TYR A 103 1.41 25.80 14.66
N THR A 104 2.73 26.02 14.62
CA THR A 104 3.72 24.95 14.79
C THR A 104 5.02 25.44 15.41
N THR A 105 5.68 24.54 16.14
CA THR A 105 7.04 24.73 16.65
C THR A 105 8.12 24.25 15.67
N ALA A 106 7.76 23.48 14.64
CA ALA A 106 8.72 22.98 13.65
C ALA A 106 9.41 24.15 12.92
N LYS A 107 10.70 24.35 13.14
CA LYS A 107 11.45 25.54 12.70
C LYS A 107 11.31 25.83 11.21
N PHE A 108 11.36 24.79 10.36
CA PHE A 108 11.26 24.98 8.91
C PHE A 108 9.92 25.56 8.44
N LEU A 109 8.88 25.54 9.28
CA LEU A 109 7.57 26.17 9.05
C LEU A 109 7.33 27.36 9.99
N ALA A 110 8.03 27.45 11.10
CA ALA A 110 7.84 28.52 12.08
C ALA A 110 8.66 29.77 11.77
N GLU A 111 9.82 29.60 11.17
CA GLU A 111 10.80 30.67 10.93
C GLU A 111 11.08 30.82 9.43
N LYS A 112 11.27 32.07 8.98
CA LYS A 112 11.72 32.29 7.61
C LYS A 112 13.09 31.67 7.40
N GLY A 113 13.26 31.01 6.29
CA GLY A 113 14.51 30.37 5.96
C GLY A 113 14.42 29.58 4.68
N ARG A 114 15.57 29.16 4.22
CA ARG A 114 15.74 28.32 3.04
C ARG A 114 16.46 27.05 3.46
N ILE A 115 15.84 25.91 3.19
CA ILE A 115 16.40 24.61 3.53
C ILE A 115 16.49 23.69 2.32
N PRO A 116 17.50 22.82 2.25
CA PRO A 116 17.59 21.82 1.19
C PRO A 116 16.41 20.84 1.26
N VAL A 117 15.94 20.44 0.09
CA VAL A 117 14.94 19.38 -0.04
C VAL A 117 15.33 18.39 -1.12
N PHE A 118 14.80 17.19 -1.01
CA PHE A 118 14.88 16.16 -2.04
C PHE A 118 13.47 15.70 -2.36
N CYS A 119 13.05 15.89 -3.61
CA CYS A 119 11.74 15.47 -4.08
C CYS A 119 11.87 14.21 -4.91
N ARG A 120 11.01 13.23 -4.66
CA ARG A 120 10.93 12.02 -5.49
C ARG A 120 9.53 11.88 -6.05
N PHE A 121 9.47 11.67 -7.36
CA PHE A 121 8.27 11.38 -8.11
C PHE A 121 8.33 9.93 -8.58
N SER A 122 7.22 9.20 -8.50
CA SER A 122 7.21 7.78 -8.83
C SER A 122 5.86 7.34 -9.38
N THR A 123 5.85 6.34 -10.24
CA THR A 123 4.65 5.56 -10.50
C THR A 123 4.34 4.68 -9.29
N VAL A 124 3.12 4.17 -9.17
CA VAL A 124 2.73 3.34 -8.02
C VAL A 124 2.81 1.85 -8.37
N ALA A 125 2.11 1.43 -9.40
CA ALA A 125 1.91 0.02 -9.70
C ALA A 125 3.09 -0.63 -10.44
N GLY A 126 3.79 0.11 -11.28
CA GLY A 126 4.89 -0.43 -12.08
C GLY A 126 6.12 -0.82 -11.27
N GLY A 127 6.77 -1.92 -11.65
CA GLY A 127 8.09 -2.32 -11.13
C GLY A 127 9.20 -1.36 -11.58
N ALA A 128 10.43 -1.55 -11.06
CA ALA A 128 11.57 -0.68 -11.35
C ALA A 128 11.88 -0.54 -12.86
N GLY A 129 11.67 -1.61 -13.62
CA GLY A 129 11.88 -1.64 -15.09
C GLY A 129 10.68 -1.24 -15.94
N SER A 130 9.57 -0.81 -15.33
CA SER A 130 8.37 -0.37 -16.04
C SER A 130 8.57 0.99 -16.73
N VAL A 131 7.58 1.42 -17.51
CA VAL A 131 7.60 2.73 -18.19
C VAL A 131 6.77 3.78 -17.44
N ASP A 132 6.97 5.06 -17.74
CA ASP A 132 6.30 6.17 -17.05
C ASP A 132 4.91 6.50 -17.60
N THR A 133 4.57 6.00 -18.79
CA THR A 133 3.40 6.40 -19.55
C THR A 133 2.06 5.75 -19.16
N PRO A 134 1.99 4.56 -18.55
CA PRO A 134 0.72 3.98 -18.15
C PRO A 134 -0.07 4.90 -17.21
N ARG A 135 -1.39 4.81 -17.29
CA ARG A 135 -2.28 5.42 -16.32
C ARG A 135 -1.98 4.84 -14.94
N ASP A 136 -1.61 5.72 -14.03
CA ASP A 136 -1.27 5.35 -12.65
C ASP A 136 -1.31 6.58 -11.74
N VAL A 137 -1.43 6.38 -10.47
CA VAL A 137 -1.15 7.41 -9.46
C VAL A 137 0.34 7.75 -9.50
N ARG A 138 0.68 9.01 -9.25
CA ARG A 138 2.09 9.41 -9.10
C ARG A 138 2.37 9.74 -7.63
N GLY A 139 3.39 9.07 -7.08
CA GLY A 139 3.95 9.43 -5.80
C GLY A 139 4.59 10.81 -5.84
N PHE A 140 4.45 11.55 -4.76
CA PHE A 140 5.03 12.88 -4.56
C PHE A 140 5.58 12.93 -3.14
N ALA A 141 6.85 12.65 -2.98
CA ALA A 141 7.51 12.63 -1.68
C ALA A 141 8.54 13.76 -1.58
N VAL A 142 8.52 14.48 -0.47
CA VAL A 142 9.45 15.56 -0.20
C VAL A 142 10.15 15.31 1.13
N LYS A 143 11.48 15.24 1.09
CA LYS A 143 12.33 15.18 2.26
C LYS A 143 12.90 16.57 2.52
N PHE A 144 12.68 17.11 3.71
CA PHE A 144 13.24 18.38 4.19
C PHE A 144 14.42 18.08 5.11
N TYR A 145 15.57 18.62 4.77
CA TYR A 145 16.77 18.50 5.60
C TYR A 145 16.85 19.69 6.54
N THR A 146 16.33 19.51 7.73
CA THR A 146 16.26 20.57 8.75
C THR A 146 17.36 20.42 9.80
N GLN A 147 17.63 21.47 10.56
CA GLN A 147 18.57 21.43 11.67
C GLN A 147 18.05 20.58 12.86
N GLU A 148 16.74 20.35 12.90
CA GLU A 148 16.09 19.51 13.93
C GLU A 148 16.02 18.02 13.51
N GLY A 149 16.59 17.67 12.36
CA GLY A 149 16.52 16.36 11.74
C GLY A 149 15.75 16.39 10.41
N ASN A 150 15.58 15.23 9.80
CA ASN A 150 14.85 15.12 8.56
C ASN A 150 13.34 15.10 8.83
N PHE A 151 12.61 15.84 8.01
CA PHE A 151 11.16 15.80 7.98
C PHE A 151 10.72 15.34 6.61
N ASP A 152 9.87 14.32 6.55
CA ASP A 152 9.39 13.74 5.30
C ASP A 152 7.89 13.93 5.17
N LEU A 153 7.47 14.44 4.01
CA LEU A 153 6.07 14.47 3.62
C LEU A 153 5.87 13.58 2.41
N VAL A 154 5.22 12.45 2.64
CA VAL A 154 4.93 11.46 1.61
C VAL A 154 3.49 11.63 1.15
N GLY A 155 3.30 11.78 -0.14
CA GLY A 155 1.99 12.00 -0.75
C GLY A 155 1.89 11.46 -2.16
N ASN A 156 0.81 11.81 -2.81
CA ASN A 156 0.52 11.46 -4.19
C ASN A 156 -0.04 12.66 -4.95
N ASN A 157 -0.21 12.51 -6.25
CA ASN A 157 -0.85 13.51 -7.11
C ASN A 157 -2.39 13.46 -7.06
N LEU A 158 -2.97 12.68 -6.16
CA LEU A 158 -4.41 12.61 -5.90
C LEU A 158 -4.72 13.08 -4.50
N PRO A 159 -5.85 13.75 -4.28
CA PRO A 159 -6.19 14.33 -2.96
C PRO A 159 -6.72 13.32 -1.93
N VAL A 160 -6.99 12.09 -2.35
CA VAL A 160 -7.56 11.03 -1.52
C VAL A 160 -6.81 9.72 -1.71
N PHE A 161 -6.95 8.79 -0.77
CA PHE A 161 -6.41 7.44 -0.87
C PHE A 161 -7.54 6.41 -0.98
N ALA A 162 -7.25 5.25 -1.58
CA ALA A 162 -8.26 4.25 -1.89
C ALA A 162 -8.84 3.57 -0.65
N ILE A 163 -8.02 3.39 0.37
CA ILE A 163 -8.37 2.65 1.58
C ILE A 163 -8.04 3.46 2.83
N GLN A 164 -8.69 3.14 3.94
CA GLN A 164 -8.45 3.78 5.23
C GLN A 164 -7.81 2.83 6.25
N ASP A 165 -8.01 1.53 6.10
CA ASP A 165 -7.43 0.51 6.96
C ASP A 165 -6.24 -0.17 6.28
N ALA A 166 -5.10 -0.19 6.97
CA ALA A 166 -3.86 -0.80 6.47
C ALA A 166 -4.00 -2.31 6.21
N MET A 167 -4.97 -2.98 6.82
CA MET A 167 -5.25 -4.40 6.57
C MET A 167 -5.60 -4.66 5.10
N LYS A 168 -6.21 -3.70 4.42
CA LYS A 168 -6.59 -3.78 3.01
C LYS A 168 -5.45 -3.44 2.03
N PHE A 169 -4.32 -2.95 2.54
CA PHE A 169 -3.23 -2.52 1.65
C PHE A 169 -2.65 -3.66 0.81
N PRO A 170 -2.33 -4.84 1.36
CA PRO A 170 -1.87 -5.96 0.54
C PRO A 170 -2.87 -6.37 -0.54
N ASP A 171 -4.14 -6.43 -0.21
CA ASP A 171 -5.20 -6.81 -1.17
C ASP A 171 -5.32 -5.77 -2.30
N PHE A 172 -5.28 -4.50 -1.94
CA PHE A 172 -5.28 -3.41 -2.93
C PHE A 172 -4.07 -3.50 -3.87
N ILE A 173 -2.90 -3.81 -3.36
CA ILE A 173 -1.70 -3.92 -4.18
C ILE A 173 -1.72 -5.19 -5.03
N HIS A 174 -2.21 -6.31 -4.53
CA HIS A 174 -2.45 -7.51 -5.33
C HIS A 174 -3.39 -7.23 -6.51
N ALA A 175 -4.40 -6.39 -6.30
CA ALA A 175 -5.37 -6.04 -7.34
C ALA A 175 -4.80 -5.18 -8.47
N VAL A 176 -3.71 -4.44 -8.25
CA VAL A 176 -3.16 -3.50 -9.24
C VAL A 176 -1.77 -3.88 -9.74
N LYS A 177 -1.09 -4.78 -9.07
CA LYS A 177 0.28 -5.17 -9.41
C LYS A 177 0.31 -6.49 -10.17
N MET A 178 1.42 -6.77 -10.85
CA MET A 178 1.64 -8.05 -11.52
C MET A 178 1.61 -9.21 -10.51
N GLU A 179 1.16 -10.37 -10.97
CA GLU A 179 1.13 -11.59 -10.18
C GLU A 179 2.53 -11.95 -9.65
N PRO A 180 2.66 -12.30 -8.36
CA PRO A 180 3.97 -12.54 -7.75
C PRO A 180 4.72 -13.73 -8.37
N ASP A 181 4.01 -14.76 -8.78
CA ASP A 181 4.57 -16.02 -9.31
C ASP A 181 5.02 -15.90 -10.77
N ARG A 182 4.44 -14.98 -11.53
CA ARG A 182 4.66 -14.87 -12.97
C ARG A 182 5.23 -13.53 -13.43
N GLY A 183 5.13 -12.48 -12.60
CA GLY A 183 5.50 -11.12 -12.99
C GLY A 183 4.64 -10.56 -14.14
N PHE A 184 3.44 -11.08 -14.32
CA PHE A 184 2.52 -10.80 -15.41
C PHE A 184 1.06 -10.86 -14.86
N PRO A 185 0.10 -10.10 -15.44
CA PRO A 185 0.29 -9.03 -16.42
C PRO A 185 1.00 -7.82 -15.82
N GLN A 186 1.54 -6.93 -16.67
CA GLN A 186 2.18 -5.70 -16.20
C GLN A 186 1.17 -4.84 -15.42
N ALA A 187 1.66 -4.25 -14.35
CA ALA A 187 0.87 -3.44 -13.46
C ALA A 187 0.18 -2.27 -14.20
N ALA A 188 -1.12 -2.27 -14.19
CA ALA A 188 -1.96 -1.23 -14.75
C ALA A 188 -3.36 -1.30 -14.13
N SER A 189 -4.04 -0.17 -14.06
CA SER A 189 -5.42 -0.09 -13.57
C SER A 189 -6.46 -0.62 -14.58
N ALA A 190 -6.06 -1.54 -15.43
CA ALA A 190 -6.92 -2.20 -16.43
C ALA A 190 -7.09 -3.70 -16.15
N HIS A 191 -6.51 -4.20 -15.07
CA HIS A 191 -6.66 -5.60 -14.69
C HIS A 191 -8.08 -5.90 -14.22
N ASP A 192 -8.56 -7.10 -14.49
CA ASP A 192 -9.83 -7.61 -13.96
C ASP A 192 -9.80 -7.65 -12.41
N THR A 193 -8.71 -8.11 -11.82
CA THR A 193 -8.50 -8.10 -10.37
C THR A 193 -8.64 -6.70 -9.75
N PHE A 194 -8.23 -5.65 -10.45
CA PHE A 194 -8.46 -4.27 -10.00
C PHE A 194 -9.95 -3.94 -9.90
N TRP A 195 -10.71 -4.28 -10.92
CA TRP A 195 -12.15 -4.01 -10.94
C TRP A 195 -12.93 -4.88 -9.95
N ASP A 196 -12.49 -6.11 -9.74
CA ASP A 196 -13.04 -6.98 -8.68
C ASP A 196 -12.84 -6.35 -7.30
N PHE A 197 -11.63 -5.89 -7.02
CA PHE A 197 -11.33 -5.21 -5.75
C PHE A 197 -12.20 -3.96 -5.56
N VAL A 198 -12.34 -3.14 -6.58
CA VAL A 198 -13.18 -1.93 -6.55
C VAL A 198 -14.64 -2.29 -6.29
N SER A 199 -15.16 -3.31 -6.93
CA SER A 199 -16.55 -3.76 -6.74
C SER A 199 -16.83 -4.27 -5.33
N LEU A 200 -15.84 -4.93 -4.71
CA LEU A 200 -15.92 -5.48 -3.37
C LEU A 200 -15.57 -4.45 -2.27
N SER A 201 -14.92 -3.35 -2.65
CA SER A 201 -14.47 -2.29 -1.72
C SER A 201 -14.90 -0.93 -2.24
N PRO A 202 -16.20 -0.58 -2.15
CA PRO A 202 -16.77 0.62 -2.77
C PRO A 202 -16.19 1.94 -2.22
N GLU A 203 -15.57 1.94 -1.04
CA GLU A 203 -14.84 3.10 -0.52
C GLU A 203 -13.68 3.54 -1.42
N THR A 204 -13.20 2.68 -2.31
CA THR A 204 -12.13 3.00 -3.25
C THR A 204 -12.57 3.89 -4.41
N LEU A 205 -13.86 3.96 -4.66
CA LEU A 205 -14.41 4.60 -5.87
C LEU A 205 -13.97 6.07 -6.02
N HIS A 206 -13.90 6.81 -4.95
CA HIS A 206 -13.45 8.22 -5.00
C HIS A 206 -12.03 8.35 -5.59
N MET A 207 -11.10 7.51 -5.12
CA MET A 207 -9.74 7.49 -5.68
C MET A 207 -9.75 6.99 -7.13
N VAL A 208 -10.56 5.99 -7.45
CA VAL A 208 -10.68 5.44 -8.81
C VAL A 208 -11.09 6.52 -9.81
N LEU A 209 -12.08 7.33 -9.47
CA LEU A 209 -12.50 8.46 -10.32
C LEU A 209 -11.35 9.45 -10.57
N TRP A 210 -10.55 9.75 -9.55
CA TRP A 210 -9.36 10.59 -9.73
C TRP A 210 -8.29 9.90 -10.59
N ALA A 211 -8.03 8.62 -10.37
CA ALA A 211 -7.05 7.86 -11.15
C ALA A 211 -7.45 7.75 -12.62
N MET A 212 -8.75 7.67 -12.91
CA MET A 212 -9.28 7.62 -14.28
C MET A 212 -9.36 9.00 -14.94
N SER A 213 -9.20 10.08 -14.20
CA SER A 213 -9.09 11.43 -14.74
C SER A 213 -7.71 11.70 -15.37
N ASP A 214 -7.52 12.90 -15.91
CA ASP A 214 -6.22 13.34 -16.46
C ASP A 214 -5.09 13.36 -15.44
N ARG A 215 -5.39 13.33 -14.13
CA ARG A 215 -4.39 13.19 -13.09
C ARG A 215 -3.63 11.86 -13.18
N GLY A 216 -4.26 10.80 -13.68
CA GLY A 216 -3.62 9.50 -13.91
C GLY A 216 -2.66 9.47 -15.11
N ILE A 217 -2.69 10.49 -15.98
CA ILE A 217 -1.86 10.62 -17.19
C ILE A 217 -1.23 12.03 -17.28
N PRO A 218 -0.48 12.47 -16.28
CA PRO A 218 0.06 13.82 -16.26
C PRO A 218 1.01 14.06 -17.45
N ARG A 219 0.99 15.26 -17.99
CA ARG A 219 1.85 15.68 -19.10
C ARG A 219 3.34 15.59 -18.76
N SER A 220 3.71 15.90 -17.54
CA SER A 220 5.07 15.74 -17.02
C SER A 220 5.05 15.74 -15.49
N LEU A 221 6.13 15.22 -14.88
CA LEU A 221 6.29 15.24 -13.42
C LEU A 221 6.34 16.66 -12.84
N ARG A 222 6.79 17.63 -13.63
CA ARG A 222 6.83 19.05 -13.21
C ARG A 222 5.47 19.72 -13.12
N MET A 223 4.45 19.11 -13.71
CA MET A 223 3.10 19.68 -13.81
C MET A 223 2.08 18.96 -12.93
N ILE A 224 2.51 18.00 -12.13
CA ILE A 224 1.61 17.34 -11.18
C ILE A 224 1.42 18.21 -9.95
N GLU A 225 0.18 18.25 -9.47
CA GLU A 225 -0.07 18.70 -8.11
C GLU A 225 0.27 17.58 -7.14
N GLY A 226 0.73 17.92 -5.93
CA GLY A 226 1.01 16.95 -4.89
C GLY A 226 0.11 17.18 -3.68
N PHE A 227 -0.29 16.10 -3.03
CA PHE A 227 -1.13 16.14 -1.84
C PHE A 227 -0.50 15.29 -0.75
N GLY A 228 -0.46 15.81 0.47
CA GLY A 228 -0.12 15.01 1.64
C GLY A 228 -1.22 14.00 1.99
N ILE A 229 -2.34 14.04 1.29
CA ILE A 229 -3.52 13.17 1.38
C ILE A 229 -4.21 13.27 2.74
N HIS A 230 -3.52 12.90 3.81
CA HIS A 230 -4.05 12.88 5.16
C HIS A 230 -4.24 14.29 5.73
N SER A 231 -5.04 14.38 6.78
CA SER A 231 -5.06 15.56 7.63
C SER A 231 -3.96 15.43 8.68
N PHE A 232 -3.09 16.41 8.74
CA PHE A 232 -2.00 16.48 9.70
C PHE A 232 -2.38 17.44 10.81
N ARG A 233 -1.76 17.30 11.96
CA ARG A 233 -1.96 18.17 13.11
C ARG A 233 -0.65 18.90 13.42
N LEU A 234 -0.65 20.21 13.22
CA LEU A 234 0.43 21.08 13.67
C LEU A 234 0.18 21.48 15.13
N VAL A 235 1.25 21.53 15.91
CA VAL A 235 1.17 21.88 17.32
C VAL A 235 2.10 23.08 17.57
N ASN A 236 1.57 24.13 18.20
CA ASN A 236 2.32 25.33 18.52
C ASN A 236 3.01 25.24 19.91
N ALA A 237 3.76 26.28 20.27
CA ALA A 237 4.48 26.34 21.56
C ALA A 237 3.59 26.30 22.80
N LYS A 238 2.29 26.57 22.66
CA LYS A 238 1.31 26.48 23.76
C LYS A 238 0.66 25.12 23.86
N GLY A 239 1.00 24.17 22.98
CA GLY A 239 0.33 22.88 22.88
C GLY A 239 -0.99 22.91 22.12
N GLU A 240 -1.39 24.04 21.55
CA GLU A 240 -2.59 24.17 20.74
C GLU A 240 -2.39 23.50 19.39
N SER A 241 -3.36 22.69 18.96
CA SER A 241 -3.26 21.95 17.70
C SER A 241 -4.20 22.51 16.64
N THR A 242 -3.74 22.48 15.38
CA THR A 242 -4.53 22.89 14.21
C THR A 242 -4.42 21.83 13.13
N PHE A 243 -5.55 21.39 12.60
CA PHE A 243 -5.55 20.47 11.46
C PHE A 243 -5.20 21.21 10.18
N VAL A 244 -4.35 20.57 9.39
CA VAL A 244 -3.87 21.10 8.11
C VAL A 244 -3.83 20.00 7.05
N LYS A 245 -3.87 20.42 5.78
CA LYS A 245 -3.54 19.58 4.62
C LYS A 245 -2.42 20.26 3.86
N PHE A 246 -1.52 19.44 3.34
CA PHE A 246 -0.44 19.91 2.46
C PHE A 246 -0.87 19.75 1.01
N HIS A 247 -0.71 20.80 0.24
CA HIS A 247 -1.00 20.81 -1.18
C HIS A 247 0.13 21.53 -1.93
N TRP A 248 0.77 20.80 -2.82
CA TRP A 248 1.82 21.28 -3.70
C TRP A 248 1.20 21.67 -5.05
N ARG A 249 1.50 22.84 -5.50
CA ARG A 249 1.02 23.32 -6.81
C ARG A 249 2.23 23.68 -7.67
N PRO A 250 2.21 23.28 -8.98
CA PRO A 250 3.26 23.66 -9.93
C PRO A 250 3.31 25.16 -10.15
#